data_f383d790be9aaeef70d14263f1efd04d
#
_entry.id   f383d790be9aaeef70d14263f1efd04d
#
_cell.length_a   1.000
_cell.length_b   1.000
_cell.length_c   1.000
_cell.angle_alpha   90.00
_cell.angle_beta   90.00
_cell.angle_gamma   90.00
#
_symmetry.space_group_name_H-M   'P 1'
#
loop_
_entity.id
_entity.type
_entity.pdbx_description
1 polymer ?
#
loop_
_entity_poly.entity_id
_entity_poly.type
_entity_poly.pdbx_seq_one_letter_code
_entity_poly.pdbx_strand_id
1 'polypeptide(L)'
;AGVVIACTDGTGNVKGCIDHPLVELPAKPNGHLDVGGAVGKDGVLTVIRDNRLQKEPTVGQVPLVSGEIAEDLTAYYAYSEQVPTVMALGVLVDKDLSILCAGGFMVQLLPGATDAEIDQLEKNIAAMPSVTTLLHEGKTPEDMMQLALAGFAPNVLDERDVHYQCDCSAERTKEMLFSLGRKELVRMRDEDPACEVVCHFCHSKYQYDLNDLLAEYDAQAAERAAAEQGT
;
A
#
# COMPACT_ATOMS: atom_id res chain seq x y z
N ALA A 1 -16.03 0.31 3.86
CA ALA A 1 -14.99 -0.57 3.28
C ALA A 1 -14.24 -1.42 4.33
N GLY A 2 -14.31 -1.08 5.61
CA GLY A 2 -13.49 -1.72 6.64
C GLY A 2 -12.05 -1.24 6.56
N VAL A 3 -11.08 -2.14 6.77
CA VAL A 3 -9.66 -1.78 6.63
C VAL A 3 -9.24 -1.84 5.18
N VAL A 4 -8.55 -0.81 4.72
CA VAL A 4 -7.92 -0.73 3.39
C VAL A 4 -6.42 -0.71 3.60
N ILE A 5 -5.70 -1.64 3.00
CA ILE A 5 -4.24 -1.77 3.14
C ILE A 5 -3.61 -1.69 1.76
N ALA A 6 -2.59 -0.87 1.63
CA ALA A 6 -1.69 -0.86 0.47
C ALA A 6 -0.24 -0.93 0.97
N CYS A 7 0.53 -1.84 0.40
CA CYS A 7 1.93 -2.03 0.75
C CYS A 7 2.79 -1.93 -0.51
N THR A 8 3.96 -1.36 -0.36
CA THR A 8 4.98 -1.32 -1.43
C THR A 8 6.35 -1.63 -0.83
N ASP A 9 7.24 -2.12 -1.65
CA ASP A 9 8.66 -2.26 -1.31
C ASP A 9 9.53 -1.27 -2.11
N GLY A 10 10.82 -1.26 -1.84
CA GLY A 10 11.78 -0.38 -2.54
C GLY A 10 12.08 -0.79 -3.98
N THR A 11 11.51 -1.90 -4.48
CA THR A 11 11.76 -2.42 -5.84
C THR A 11 10.63 -2.12 -6.83
N GLY A 12 9.52 -1.52 -6.37
CA GLY A 12 8.35 -1.20 -7.19
C GLY A 12 7.23 -2.24 -7.13
N ASN A 13 7.36 -3.28 -6.29
CA ASN A 13 6.25 -4.21 -6.07
C ASN A 13 5.22 -3.59 -5.12
N VAL A 14 3.95 -3.72 -5.49
CA VAL A 14 2.82 -3.26 -4.69
C VAL A 14 1.82 -4.39 -4.46
N LYS A 15 1.17 -4.37 -3.32
CA LYS A 15 0.04 -5.25 -2.99
C LYS A 15 -0.96 -4.50 -2.12
N GLY A 16 -2.21 -4.92 -2.16
CA GLY A 16 -3.25 -4.32 -1.33
C GLY A 16 -4.40 -5.26 -1.08
N CYS A 17 -5.19 -4.94 -0.07
CA CYS A 17 -6.43 -5.64 0.25
C CYS A 17 -7.43 -4.71 0.92
N ILE A 18 -8.70 -5.10 0.87
CA ILE A 18 -9.83 -4.41 1.47
C ILE A 18 -10.68 -5.47 2.17
N ASP A 19 -11.07 -5.22 3.43
CA ASP A 19 -11.88 -6.17 4.19
C ASP A 19 -13.26 -6.40 3.57
N HIS A 20 -13.91 -5.30 3.15
CA HIS A 20 -15.23 -5.33 2.55
C HIS A 20 -15.19 -4.69 1.16
N PRO A 21 -14.77 -5.46 0.11
CA PRO A 21 -14.60 -4.92 -1.23
C PRO A 21 -15.90 -4.64 -1.96
N LEU A 22 -17.01 -5.27 -1.55
CA LEU A 22 -18.32 -5.08 -2.18
C LEU A 22 -19.04 -3.90 -1.52
N VAL A 23 -18.83 -2.72 -2.07
CA VAL A 23 -19.48 -1.48 -1.65
C VAL A 23 -20.34 -0.95 -2.80
N GLU A 24 -21.66 -0.98 -2.64
CA GLU A 24 -22.61 -0.44 -3.63
C GLU A 24 -23.03 0.97 -3.20
N LEU A 25 -22.48 1.96 -3.86
CA LEU A 25 -22.85 3.37 -3.68
C LEU A 25 -23.19 4.00 -5.04
N PRO A 26 -24.17 4.94 -5.08
CA PRO A 26 -24.42 5.71 -6.28
C PRO A 26 -23.20 6.57 -6.60
N ALA A 27 -22.92 6.76 -7.89
CA ALA A 27 -21.90 7.72 -8.29
C ALA A 27 -22.25 9.13 -7.81
N LYS A 28 -21.22 9.95 -7.58
CA LYS A 28 -21.39 11.37 -7.28
C LYS A 28 -22.12 12.10 -8.43
N PRO A 29 -22.73 13.25 -8.18
CA PRO A 29 -23.43 14.02 -9.23
C PRO A 29 -22.58 14.39 -10.44
N ASN A 30 -21.26 14.44 -10.28
CA ASN A 30 -20.29 14.66 -11.35
C ASN A 30 -19.89 13.38 -12.12
N GLY A 31 -20.52 12.24 -11.82
CA GLY A 31 -20.26 10.95 -12.46
C GLY A 31 -19.06 10.18 -11.89
N HIS A 32 -18.35 10.72 -10.91
CA HIS A 32 -17.23 10.03 -10.29
C HIS A 32 -17.70 9.03 -9.24
N LEU A 33 -16.88 8.00 -8.98
CA LEU A 33 -17.09 7.07 -7.86
C LEU A 33 -17.03 7.81 -6.52
N ASP A 34 -17.90 7.44 -5.60
CA ASP A 34 -17.90 8.00 -4.25
C ASP A 34 -16.92 7.22 -3.34
N VAL A 35 -15.63 7.43 -3.56
CA VAL A 35 -14.56 6.79 -2.77
C VAL A 35 -14.63 7.22 -1.31
N GLY A 36 -14.84 8.52 -1.06
CA GLY A 36 -15.00 9.05 0.29
C GLY A 36 -16.17 8.43 1.05
N GLY A 37 -17.30 8.20 0.36
CA GLY A 37 -18.44 7.47 0.93
C GLY A 37 -18.13 5.99 1.21
N ALA A 38 -17.34 5.35 0.35
CA ALA A 38 -16.95 3.95 0.53
C ALA A 38 -15.96 3.74 1.68
N VAL A 39 -14.96 4.60 1.80
CA VAL A 39 -13.95 4.57 2.87
C VAL A 39 -14.55 5.05 4.20
N GLY A 40 -15.32 6.14 4.16
CA GLY A 40 -15.87 6.81 5.34
C GLY A 40 -14.89 7.84 5.91
N LYS A 41 -15.39 8.64 6.85
CA LYS A 41 -14.63 9.72 7.50
C LYS A 41 -14.24 9.40 8.94
N ASP A 42 -14.94 8.46 9.56
CA ASP A 42 -14.72 8.06 10.96
C ASP A 42 -13.65 6.96 11.01
N GLY A 43 -12.41 7.35 10.73
CA GLY A 43 -11.29 6.43 10.67
C GLY A 43 -9.95 7.11 10.85
N VAL A 44 -8.90 6.33 10.76
CA VAL A 44 -7.50 6.76 10.92
C VAL A 44 -6.69 6.27 9.73
N LEU A 45 -5.92 7.15 9.14
CA LEU A 45 -4.85 6.79 8.21
C LEU A 45 -3.59 6.50 9.02
N THR A 46 -3.07 5.28 8.87
CA THR A 46 -1.79 4.87 9.46
C THR A 46 -0.78 4.63 8.35
N VAL A 47 0.36 5.29 8.42
CA VAL A 47 1.49 5.07 7.51
C VAL A 47 2.64 4.43 8.28
N ILE A 48 3.06 3.26 7.84
CA ILE A 48 4.16 2.49 8.43
C ILE A 48 5.30 2.46 7.43
N ARG A 49 6.48 2.94 7.85
CA ARG A 49 7.69 2.94 7.03
C ARG A 49 8.79 2.15 7.73
N ASP A 50 9.20 1.06 7.09
CA ASP A 50 10.33 0.25 7.51
C ASP A 50 11.50 0.43 6.53
N ASN A 51 12.49 1.20 6.93
CA ASN A 51 13.71 1.40 6.15
C ASN A 51 14.80 0.37 6.46
N ARG A 52 14.51 -0.58 7.35
CA ARG A 52 15.44 -1.64 7.83
C ARG A 52 16.76 -1.11 8.44
N LEU A 53 16.85 0.19 8.69
CA LEU A 53 17.99 0.83 9.35
C LEU A 53 17.76 0.99 10.85
N GLN A 54 16.52 0.96 11.27
CA GLN A 54 16.09 1.04 12.66
C GLN A 54 15.52 -0.29 13.12
N LYS A 55 15.56 -0.53 14.44
CA LYS A 55 15.02 -1.75 15.04
C LYS A 55 13.49 -1.85 14.89
N GLU A 56 12.83 -0.70 14.89
CA GLU A 56 11.38 -0.60 14.80
C GLU A 56 10.99 0.30 13.62
N PRO A 57 9.90 0.00 12.91
CA PRO A 57 9.41 0.85 11.84
C PRO A 57 8.90 2.20 12.38
N THR A 58 8.97 3.23 11.56
CA THR A 58 8.34 4.51 11.87
C THR A 58 6.84 4.42 11.59
N VAL A 59 6.02 4.82 12.54
CA VAL A 59 4.56 4.81 12.44
C VAL A 59 4.03 6.23 12.63
N GLY A 60 3.28 6.72 11.65
CA GLY A 60 2.54 7.97 11.73
C GLY A 60 1.05 7.75 11.57
N GLN A 61 0.23 8.50 12.31
CA GLN A 61 -1.22 8.39 12.28
C GLN A 61 -1.89 9.76 12.23
N VAL A 62 -2.94 9.88 11.42
CA VAL A 62 -3.82 11.06 11.37
C VAL A 62 -5.28 10.62 11.21
N PRO A 63 -6.25 11.36 11.75
CA PRO A 63 -7.65 11.13 11.43
C PRO A 63 -7.90 11.30 9.94
N LEU A 64 -8.84 10.55 9.38
CA LEU A 64 -9.33 10.78 8.02
C LEU A 64 -10.02 12.15 7.94
N VAL A 65 -9.78 12.87 6.85
CA VAL A 65 -10.39 14.18 6.59
C VAL A 65 -11.65 14.03 5.73
N SER A 66 -11.55 13.27 4.65
CA SER A 66 -12.65 13.12 3.68
C SER A 66 -12.96 11.69 3.30
N GLY A 67 -12.06 10.74 3.54
CA GLY A 67 -12.11 9.39 2.99
C GLY A 67 -11.65 9.31 1.53
N GLU A 68 -11.35 10.44 0.89
CA GLU A 68 -10.68 10.48 -0.41
C GLU A 68 -9.18 10.27 -0.20
N ILE A 69 -8.65 9.18 -0.75
CA ILE A 69 -7.29 8.70 -0.45
C ILE A 69 -6.21 9.75 -0.68
N ALA A 70 -6.30 10.53 -1.77
CA ALA A 70 -5.33 11.57 -2.07
C ALA A 70 -5.36 12.73 -1.06
N GLU A 71 -6.56 13.14 -0.62
CA GLU A 71 -6.73 14.20 0.37
C GLU A 71 -6.24 13.75 1.74
N ASP A 72 -6.57 12.53 2.16
CA ASP A 72 -6.15 11.99 3.45
C ASP A 72 -4.62 11.79 3.51
N LEU A 73 -4.00 11.32 2.42
CA LEU A 73 -2.53 11.25 2.31
C LEU A 73 -1.88 12.64 2.31
N THR A 74 -2.47 13.61 1.63
CA THR A 74 -2.01 15.02 1.66
C THR A 74 -2.06 15.55 3.10
N ALA A 75 -3.15 15.32 3.82
CA ALA A 75 -3.29 15.68 5.22
C ALA A 75 -2.24 14.99 6.11
N TYR A 76 -1.96 13.71 5.86
CA TYR A 76 -0.90 12.97 6.56
C TYR A 76 0.46 13.66 6.41
N TYR A 77 0.85 14.01 5.18
CA TYR A 77 2.12 14.68 4.95
C TYR A 77 2.17 16.07 5.60
N ALA A 78 1.07 16.81 5.59
CA ALA A 78 0.99 18.12 6.21
C ALA A 78 1.07 18.05 7.75
N TYR A 79 0.33 17.16 8.38
CA TYR A 79 0.19 17.11 9.84
C TYR A 79 1.23 16.23 10.54
N SER A 80 1.54 15.05 9.97
CA SER A 80 2.47 14.10 10.57
C SER A 80 3.91 14.34 10.14
N GLU A 81 4.14 14.54 8.84
CA GLU A 81 5.49 14.73 8.29
C GLU A 81 5.91 16.19 8.25
N GLN A 82 4.97 17.13 8.36
CA GLN A 82 5.19 18.58 8.27
C GLN A 82 5.84 19.02 6.95
N VAL A 83 5.52 18.29 5.86
CA VAL A 83 6.00 18.60 4.51
C VAL A 83 4.83 19.05 3.66
N PRO A 84 4.84 20.30 3.14
CA PRO A 84 3.84 20.77 2.21
C PRO A 84 3.80 19.86 0.97
N THR A 85 2.66 19.23 0.75
CA THR A 85 2.49 18.18 -0.27
C THR A 85 1.20 18.41 -1.04
N VAL A 86 1.25 18.22 -2.34
CA VAL A 86 0.06 18.06 -3.19
C VAL A 86 0.07 16.64 -3.74
N MET A 87 -1.06 15.97 -3.64
CA MET A 87 -1.23 14.62 -4.19
C MET A 87 -2.50 14.57 -5.04
N ALA A 88 -2.40 13.95 -6.19
CA ALA A 88 -3.54 13.65 -7.05
C ALA A 88 -3.49 12.18 -7.45
N LEU A 89 -4.58 11.48 -7.22
CA LEU A 89 -4.76 10.08 -7.58
C LEU A 89 -6.00 9.93 -8.46
N GLY A 90 -5.99 8.96 -9.36
CA GLY A 90 -7.13 8.69 -10.21
C GLY A 90 -7.17 7.25 -10.68
N VAL A 91 -8.37 6.69 -10.68
CA VAL A 91 -8.70 5.39 -11.26
C VAL A 91 -9.90 5.57 -12.16
N LEU A 92 -9.80 5.13 -13.41
CA LEU A 92 -10.91 5.10 -14.34
C LEU A 92 -11.39 3.66 -14.50
N VAL A 93 -12.68 3.46 -14.17
CA VAL A 93 -13.34 2.15 -14.22
C VAL A 93 -14.33 2.15 -15.37
N ASP A 94 -14.33 1.10 -16.19
CA ASP A 94 -15.29 0.91 -17.26
C ASP A 94 -16.63 0.35 -16.74
N LYS A 95 -17.63 0.29 -17.61
CA LYS A 95 -19.00 -0.21 -17.28
C LYS A 95 -19.02 -1.68 -16.88
N ASP A 96 -18.06 -2.47 -17.35
CA ASP A 96 -17.88 -3.87 -16.99
C ASP A 96 -17.06 -4.07 -15.70
N LEU A 97 -16.75 -2.97 -14.97
CA LEU A 97 -15.95 -2.91 -13.77
C LEU A 97 -14.44 -3.19 -13.98
N SER A 98 -13.98 -3.28 -15.23
CA SER A 98 -12.56 -3.32 -15.52
C SER A 98 -11.89 -1.96 -15.29
N ILE A 99 -10.63 -1.97 -14.92
CA ILE A 99 -9.84 -0.75 -14.71
C ILE A 99 -9.19 -0.37 -16.05
N LEU A 100 -9.60 0.77 -16.61
CA LEU A 100 -9.03 1.30 -17.85
C LEU A 100 -7.65 1.93 -17.61
N CYS A 101 -7.53 2.72 -16.56
CA CYS A 101 -6.26 3.32 -16.15
C CYS A 101 -6.29 3.66 -14.66
N ALA A 102 -5.11 3.66 -14.04
CA ALA A 102 -4.89 4.09 -12.67
C ALA A 102 -3.53 4.76 -12.55
N GLY A 103 -3.43 5.80 -11.75
CA GLY A 103 -2.16 6.47 -11.50
C GLY A 103 -2.33 7.71 -10.64
N GLY A 104 -1.25 8.48 -10.55
CA GLY A 104 -1.22 9.69 -9.76
C GLY A 104 0.14 10.36 -9.78
N PHE A 105 0.20 11.48 -9.09
CA PHE A 105 1.46 12.16 -8.80
C PHE A 105 1.45 12.74 -7.40
N MET A 106 2.62 12.97 -6.89
CA MET A 106 2.87 13.68 -5.64
C MET A 106 3.94 14.74 -5.88
N VAL A 107 3.70 15.95 -5.40
CA VAL A 107 4.67 17.05 -5.42
C VAL A 107 4.89 17.52 -4.00
N GLN A 108 6.15 17.65 -3.61
CA GLN A 108 6.55 18.15 -2.30
C GLN A 108 7.47 19.34 -2.44
N LEU A 109 7.23 20.36 -1.59
CA LEU A 109 8.14 21.50 -1.52
C LEU A 109 9.41 21.11 -0.76
N LEU A 110 10.55 21.46 -1.34
CA LEU A 110 11.82 21.35 -0.63
C LEU A 110 12.06 22.59 0.23
N PRO A 111 12.84 22.46 1.33
CA PRO A 111 13.23 23.59 2.14
C PRO A 111 13.92 24.69 1.31
N GLY A 112 13.45 25.93 1.45
CA GLY A 112 14.01 27.07 0.73
C GLY A 112 13.30 27.43 -0.57
N ALA A 113 12.20 26.73 -0.94
CA ALA A 113 11.34 27.15 -2.04
C ALA A 113 10.85 28.59 -1.82
N THR A 114 10.94 29.42 -2.86
CA THR A 114 10.50 30.83 -2.82
C THR A 114 8.99 30.94 -3.05
N ASP A 115 8.37 32.04 -2.58
CA ASP A 115 6.96 32.31 -2.81
C ASP A 115 6.60 32.31 -4.31
N ALA A 116 7.50 32.80 -5.16
CA ALA A 116 7.29 32.82 -6.60
C ALA A 116 7.27 31.40 -7.22
N GLU A 117 8.09 30.49 -6.72
CA GLU A 117 8.09 29.08 -7.13
C GLU A 117 6.83 28.36 -6.66
N ILE A 118 6.38 28.64 -5.44
CA ILE A 118 5.15 28.11 -4.87
C ILE A 118 3.95 28.58 -5.70
N ASP A 119 3.83 29.89 -5.95
CA ASP A 119 2.77 30.49 -6.77
C ASP A 119 2.72 29.88 -8.19
N GLN A 120 3.89 29.64 -8.79
CA GLN A 120 3.98 29.02 -10.12
C GLN A 120 3.49 27.58 -10.09
N LEU A 121 3.91 26.81 -9.09
CA LEU A 121 3.51 25.43 -8.93
C LEU A 121 2.00 25.29 -8.70
N GLU A 122 1.43 26.12 -7.82
CA GLU A 122 -0.01 26.15 -7.57
C GLU A 122 -0.81 26.44 -8.83
N LYS A 123 -0.38 27.42 -9.63
CA LYS A 123 -1.01 27.74 -10.93
C LYS A 123 -0.94 26.56 -11.90
N ASN A 124 0.20 25.90 -11.99
CA ASN A 124 0.37 24.74 -12.85
C ASN A 124 -0.60 23.64 -12.47
N ILE A 125 -0.61 23.25 -11.18
CA ILE A 125 -1.45 22.17 -10.67
C ILE A 125 -2.94 22.49 -10.82
N ALA A 126 -3.35 23.72 -10.53
CA ALA A 126 -4.74 24.16 -10.70
C ALA A 126 -5.20 24.13 -12.17
N ALA A 127 -4.28 24.27 -13.12
CA ALA A 127 -4.56 24.21 -14.56
C ALA A 127 -4.52 22.78 -15.13
N MET A 128 -4.02 21.80 -14.39
CA MET A 128 -3.92 20.42 -14.87
C MET A 128 -5.29 19.77 -15.03
N PRO A 129 -5.52 19.01 -16.12
CA PRO A 129 -6.65 18.08 -16.21
C PRO A 129 -6.56 17.02 -15.09
N SER A 130 -7.68 16.34 -14.84
CA SER A 130 -7.67 15.23 -13.88
C SER A 130 -6.67 14.14 -14.29
N VAL A 131 -6.11 13.42 -13.30
CA VAL A 131 -5.20 12.30 -13.55
C VAL A 131 -5.83 11.27 -14.48
N THR A 132 -7.11 10.96 -14.28
CA THR A 132 -7.84 10.00 -15.14
C THR A 132 -7.96 10.48 -16.56
N THR A 133 -8.18 11.78 -16.79
CA THR A 133 -8.20 12.37 -18.14
C THR A 133 -6.84 12.23 -18.82
N LEU A 134 -5.77 12.63 -18.14
CA LEU A 134 -4.42 12.54 -18.67
C LEU A 134 -4.03 11.11 -19.05
N LEU A 135 -4.28 10.16 -18.15
CA LEU A 135 -4.00 8.74 -18.40
C LEU A 135 -4.85 8.16 -19.55
N HIS A 136 -6.12 8.53 -19.62
CA HIS A 136 -7.02 8.08 -20.71
C HIS A 136 -6.58 8.63 -22.07
N GLU A 137 -5.99 9.80 -22.11
CA GLU A 137 -5.39 10.42 -23.30
C GLU A 137 -4.02 9.83 -23.65
N GLY A 138 -3.52 8.88 -22.86
CA GLY A 138 -2.23 8.21 -23.08
C GLY A 138 -1.02 9.01 -22.61
N LYS A 139 -1.22 9.98 -21.70
CA LYS A 139 -0.12 10.73 -21.09
C LYS A 139 0.69 9.86 -20.16
N THR A 140 2.00 9.99 -20.24
CA THR A 140 2.96 9.29 -19.42
C THR A 140 3.19 10.00 -18.08
N PRO A 141 3.80 9.35 -17.07
CA PRO A 141 4.23 10.02 -15.85
C PRO A 141 5.14 11.23 -16.10
N GLU A 142 6.00 11.14 -17.12
CA GLU A 142 6.86 12.24 -17.53
C GLU A 142 6.06 13.42 -18.10
N ASP A 143 5.03 13.17 -18.93
CA ASP A 143 4.13 14.22 -19.41
C ASP A 143 3.44 14.93 -18.24
N MET A 144 2.98 14.19 -17.22
CA MET A 144 2.36 14.76 -16.01
C MET A 144 3.36 15.59 -15.22
N MET A 145 4.60 15.11 -15.07
CA MET A 145 5.68 15.86 -14.43
C MET A 145 5.94 17.18 -15.18
N GLN A 146 6.01 17.16 -16.50
CA GLN A 146 6.25 18.36 -17.32
C GLN A 146 5.10 19.38 -17.17
N LEU A 147 3.85 18.91 -17.06
CA LEU A 147 2.70 19.78 -16.81
C LEU A 147 2.75 20.41 -15.41
N ALA A 148 2.99 19.59 -14.38
CA ALA A 148 3.05 20.04 -13.00
C ALA A 148 4.20 21.03 -12.78
N LEU A 149 5.35 20.78 -13.40
CA LEU A 149 6.57 21.57 -13.25
C LEU A 149 6.82 22.51 -14.43
N ALA A 150 5.77 22.95 -15.13
CA ALA A 150 5.91 23.91 -16.23
C ALA A 150 6.56 25.23 -15.74
N GLY A 151 7.59 25.69 -16.44
CA GLY A 151 8.40 26.85 -16.03
C GLY A 151 9.56 26.53 -15.09
N PHE A 152 9.67 25.28 -14.62
CA PHE A 152 10.84 24.76 -13.93
C PHE A 152 11.71 23.96 -14.88
N ALA A 153 12.91 23.57 -14.42
CA ALA A 153 13.82 22.68 -15.15
C ALA A 153 13.88 21.31 -14.44
N PRO A 154 12.86 20.45 -14.62
CA PRO A 154 12.83 19.16 -13.93
C PRO A 154 13.95 18.24 -14.41
N ASN A 155 14.50 17.47 -13.49
CA ASN A 155 15.48 16.43 -13.76
C ASN A 155 14.93 15.08 -13.28
N VAL A 156 14.83 14.10 -14.17
CA VAL A 156 14.46 12.73 -13.83
C VAL A 156 15.61 12.07 -13.08
N LEU A 157 15.41 11.73 -11.83
CA LEU A 157 16.42 11.13 -10.96
C LEU A 157 16.38 9.61 -10.99
N ASP A 158 15.20 9.03 -11.12
CA ASP A 158 14.99 7.58 -11.10
C ASP A 158 13.71 7.23 -11.85
N GLU A 159 13.68 6.03 -12.45
CA GLU A 159 12.52 5.46 -13.13
C GLU A 159 12.45 3.98 -12.78
N ARG A 160 11.25 3.49 -12.45
CA ARG A 160 11.03 2.09 -12.07
C ARG A 160 9.73 1.57 -12.62
N ASP A 161 9.77 0.32 -13.05
CA ASP A 161 8.55 -0.44 -13.30
C ASP A 161 7.83 -0.74 -11.98
N VAL A 162 6.51 -0.66 -12.01
CA VAL A 162 5.64 -0.96 -10.87
C VAL A 162 4.81 -2.20 -11.19
N HIS A 163 4.81 -3.17 -10.27
CA HIS A 163 4.11 -4.44 -10.45
C HIS A 163 3.19 -4.73 -9.28
N TYR A 164 1.96 -5.19 -9.56
CA TYR A 164 1.12 -5.78 -8.52
C TYR A 164 1.63 -7.20 -8.24
N GLN A 165 2.35 -7.36 -7.14
CA GLN A 165 2.97 -8.62 -6.77
C GLN A 165 2.84 -8.89 -5.28
N CYS A 166 2.21 -10.03 -4.94
CA CYS A 166 2.22 -10.53 -3.59
C CYS A 166 3.48 -11.36 -3.33
N ASP A 167 4.11 -11.12 -2.21
CA ASP A 167 5.33 -11.80 -1.78
C ASP A 167 5.05 -12.99 -0.84
N CYS A 168 3.81 -13.49 -0.79
CA CYS A 168 3.48 -14.70 -0.04
C CYS A 168 4.09 -15.94 -0.70
N SER A 169 4.52 -16.88 0.12
CA SER A 169 5.01 -18.19 -0.32
C SER A 169 4.69 -19.25 0.71
N ALA A 170 4.84 -20.52 0.32
CA ALA A 170 4.68 -21.64 1.24
C ALA A 170 5.68 -21.55 2.40
N GLU A 171 6.92 -21.14 2.13
CA GLU A 171 7.97 -20.98 3.15
C GLU A 171 7.57 -19.92 4.18
N ARG A 172 7.17 -18.73 3.71
CA ARG A 172 6.76 -17.63 4.61
C ARG A 172 5.53 -17.96 5.45
N THR A 173 4.53 -18.64 4.87
CA THR A 173 3.35 -19.05 5.63
C THR A 173 3.67 -20.16 6.62
N LYS A 174 4.62 -21.05 6.30
CA LYS A 174 5.15 -22.04 7.23
C LYS A 174 5.90 -21.39 8.40
N GLU A 175 6.79 -20.44 8.12
CA GLU A 175 7.48 -19.68 9.16
C GLU A 175 6.52 -18.93 10.08
N MET A 176 5.44 -18.37 9.51
CA MET A 176 4.37 -17.74 10.30
C MET A 176 3.69 -18.76 11.23
N LEU A 177 3.37 -19.98 10.74
CA LEU A 177 2.82 -21.05 11.58
C LEU A 177 3.81 -21.44 12.68
N PHE A 178 5.10 -21.55 12.36
CA PHE A 178 6.13 -21.83 13.37
C PHE A 178 6.25 -20.74 14.43
N SER A 179 5.98 -19.49 14.10
CA SER A 179 5.99 -18.39 15.06
C SER A 179 4.91 -18.48 16.14
N LEU A 180 3.84 -19.26 15.92
CA LEU A 180 2.81 -19.55 16.92
C LEU A 180 3.34 -20.41 18.07
N GLY A 181 4.42 -21.13 17.82
CA GLY A 181 5.08 -22.02 18.78
C GLY A 181 4.45 -23.41 18.87
N ARG A 182 5.23 -24.34 19.41
CA ARG A 182 4.87 -25.77 19.47
C ARG A 182 3.54 -26.05 20.13
N LYS A 183 3.25 -25.34 21.23
CA LYS A 183 2.02 -25.58 22.01
C LYS A 183 0.76 -25.32 21.17
N GLU A 184 0.78 -24.23 20.40
CA GLU A 184 -0.35 -23.86 19.57
C GLU A 184 -0.49 -24.79 18.35
N LEU A 185 0.63 -25.17 17.71
CA LEU A 185 0.62 -26.16 16.63
C LEU A 185 0.05 -27.50 17.07
N VAL A 186 0.36 -27.98 18.29
CA VAL A 186 -0.21 -29.19 18.86
C VAL A 186 -1.71 -29.04 19.07
N ARG A 187 -2.18 -27.91 19.61
CA ARG A 187 -3.60 -27.64 19.80
C ARG A 187 -4.35 -27.67 18.46
N MET A 188 -3.84 -26.98 17.47
CA MET A 188 -4.41 -26.94 16.11
C MET A 188 -4.50 -28.34 15.51
N ARG A 189 -3.42 -29.16 15.61
CA ARG A 189 -3.40 -30.54 15.12
C ARG A 189 -4.46 -31.43 15.80
N ASP A 190 -4.65 -31.26 17.09
CA ASP A 190 -5.61 -32.07 17.89
C ASP A 190 -7.06 -31.69 17.55
N GLU A 191 -7.30 -30.46 17.05
CA GLU A 191 -8.60 -30.02 16.54
C GLU A 191 -8.81 -30.52 15.09
N ASP A 192 -7.85 -30.28 14.19
CA ASP A 192 -7.84 -30.77 12.80
C ASP A 192 -6.37 -30.89 12.32
N PRO A 193 -5.93 -32.08 11.88
CA PRO A 193 -4.57 -32.25 11.36
C PRO A 193 -4.32 -31.54 10.03
N ALA A 194 -5.35 -31.15 9.28
CA ALA A 194 -5.24 -30.38 8.04
C ALA A 194 -5.37 -28.87 8.32
N CYS A 195 -4.38 -28.09 7.88
CA CYS A 195 -4.38 -26.64 8.02
C CYS A 195 -4.33 -25.98 6.64
N GLU A 196 -5.32 -25.14 6.34
CA GLU A 196 -5.29 -24.25 5.17
C GLU A 196 -4.98 -22.81 5.60
N VAL A 197 -3.92 -22.25 5.07
CA VAL A 197 -3.59 -20.82 5.21
C VAL A 197 -3.94 -20.09 3.93
N VAL A 198 -4.79 -19.09 4.03
CA VAL A 198 -5.18 -18.24 2.89
C VAL A 198 -4.48 -16.90 2.99
N CYS A 199 -3.77 -16.51 1.95
CA CYS A 199 -3.14 -15.19 1.91
C CYS A 199 -4.18 -14.09 1.88
N HIS A 200 -4.10 -13.15 2.82
CA HIS A 200 -5.04 -12.04 2.93
C HIS A 200 -5.01 -11.08 1.74
N PHE A 201 -3.86 -10.97 1.04
CA PHE A 201 -3.70 -10.06 -0.11
C PHE A 201 -4.13 -10.66 -1.44
N CYS A 202 -3.66 -11.87 -1.77
CA CYS A 202 -3.87 -12.48 -3.10
C CYS A 202 -4.76 -13.71 -3.08
N HIS A 203 -5.25 -14.12 -1.91
CA HIS A 203 -6.10 -15.29 -1.69
C HIS A 203 -5.47 -16.63 -2.12
N SER A 204 -4.16 -16.67 -2.35
CA SER A 204 -3.45 -17.94 -2.55
C SER A 204 -3.61 -18.84 -1.34
N LYS A 205 -3.83 -20.12 -1.58
CA LYS A 205 -4.08 -21.13 -0.55
C LYS A 205 -2.87 -22.03 -0.39
N TYR A 206 -2.47 -22.22 0.85
CA TYR A 206 -1.37 -23.09 1.26
C TYR A 206 -1.92 -24.14 2.21
N GLN A 207 -1.70 -25.40 1.89
CA GLN A 207 -2.19 -26.52 2.70
C GLN A 207 -1.04 -27.23 3.39
N TYR A 208 -1.22 -27.56 4.65
CA TYR A 208 -0.23 -28.20 5.50
C TYR A 208 -0.86 -29.36 6.27
N ASP A 209 -0.09 -30.44 6.43
CA ASP A 209 -0.34 -31.45 7.46
C ASP A 209 0.38 -30.99 8.74
N LEU A 210 -0.36 -30.81 9.80
CA LEU A 210 0.19 -30.33 11.08
C LEU A 210 1.07 -31.37 11.78
N ASN A 211 0.97 -32.68 11.43
CA ASN A 211 1.90 -33.68 11.94
C ASN A 211 3.28 -33.49 11.29
N ASP A 212 3.33 -33.27 9.97
CA ASP A 212 4.57 -33.00 9.24
C ASP A 212 5.21 -31.69 9.71
N LEU A 213 4.39 -30.63 9.88
CA LEU A 213 4.87 -29.35 10.40
C LEU A 213 5.46 -29.45 11.80
N LEU A 214 4.83 -30.22 12.70
CA LEU A 214 5.35 -30.45 14.05
C LEU A 214 6.66 -31.23 14.04
N ALA A 215 6.76 -32.24 13.19
CA ALA A 215 8.00 -33.01 13.04
C ALA A 215 9.16 -32.11 12.55
N GLU A 216 8.89 -31.24 11.57
CA GLU A 216 9.86 -30.27 11.06
C GLU A 216 10.22 -29.21 12.12
N TYR A 217 9.24 -28.70 12.86
CA TYR A 217 9.46 -27.75 13.96
C TYR A 217 10.38 -28.34 15.02
N ASP A 218 10.12 -29.58 15.45
CA ASP A 218 10.90 -30.26 16.48
C ASP A 218 12.34 -30.56 15.99
N ALA A 219 12.51 -30.91 14.71
CA ALA A 219 13.83 -31.09 14.10
C ALA A 219 14.64 -29.78 14.09
N GLN A 220 14.05 -28.66 13.66
CA GLN A 220 14.70 -27.35 13.66
C GLN A 220 15.04 -26.89 15.08
N ALA A 221 14.19 -27.17 16.07
CA ALA A 221 14.46 -26.85 17.47
C ALA A 221 15.65 -27.65 18.02
N ALA A 222 15.77 -28.93 17.67
CA ALA A 222 16.89 -29.76 18.05
C ALA A 222 18.20 -29.29 17.41
N GLU A 223 18.18 -28.90 16.14
CA GLU A 223 19.37 -28.35 15.45
C GLU A 223 19.86 -27.04 16.09
N ARG A 224 18.93 -26.14 16.44
CA ARG A 224 19.28 -24.88 17.13
C ARG A 224 19.91 -25.15 18.50
N ALA A 225 19.32 -26.07 19.28
CA ALA A 225 19.88 -26.44 20.59
C ALA A 225 21.25 -27.09 20.49
N ALA A 226 21.52 -27.90 19.45
CA ALA A 226 22.83 -28.49 19.20
C ALA A 226 23.89 -27.44 18.80
N ALA A 227 23.49 -26.44 17.99
CA ALA A 227 24.37 -25.36 17.58
C ALA A 227 24.78 -24.45 18.76
N GLU A 228 23.87 -24.20 19.70
CA GLU A 228 24.13 -23.41 20.92
C GLU A 228 25.05 -24.11 21.93
N GLN A 229 25.09 -25.46 21.94
CA GLN A 229 25.92 -26.26 22.82
C GLN A 229 27.35 -26.50 22.26
N GLY A 230 27.56 -26.19 20.97
CA GLY A 230 28.85 -26.38 20.28
C GLY A 230 29.71 -25.11 20.21
N THR A 231 29.28 -24.00 20.85
CA THR A 231 30.01 -22.73 20.93
C THR A 231 30.50 -22.49 22.36
#